data_26d05d8c246cf0b3e252c87144f208b4
#
_entry.id   26d05d8c246cf0b3e252c87144f208b4
#
_cell.length_a   1.000
_cell.length_b   1.000
_cell.length_c   1.000
_cell.angle_alpha   90.00
_cell.angle_beta   90.00
_cell.angle_gamma   90.00
#
_symmetry.space_group_name_H-M   'P 1'
#
loop_
_entity.id
_entity.type
_entity.pdbx_description
1 polymer ?
#
loop_
_entity_poly.entity_id
_entity_poly.type
_entity_poly.pdbx_seq_one_letter_code
_entity_poly.pdbx_strand_id
1 'polypeptide(L)'
;MEEVLKEADKDDEDDFLSTPAIKDNYALLKEIGVINHIETLNSDIRNFKSLLVRGLDIFNRTTIDEIMDATVHQISDQFLPSFIAFLWKPIQNREDITIKAYKNYKPVNIDLHVDSITPFEAFFRKYPKPINFELLAFQLNNDEAVKPYLDINTEIAVPILGPFGLYGIILVGNKRFDSGYSREELYFLQQLMCFVSQAIQNLLHYEQTLRDVKTGLYNHGFFLTRLSEEVYRTRRNAYQSSIVVIDVDKFKDFNDSFGHLAGDKVLEHLAQIIKQGVRVDDIPSRFGGEEFTILLPNTDKATVWNIAERLRINAAEMEVPWSEPLPVVTISVGIYTFDKDTPTDVSNIIRRADEALYISKKRGRNRCTVWTPGIIET
;
A
#
# COMPACT_ATOMS: atom_id res chain seq x y z
N MET A 1 14.54 22.83 -6.60
CA MET A 1 14.20 22.27 -7.92
C MET A 1 13.21 23.16 -8.69
N GLU A 2 12.18 23.71 -8.05
CA GLU A 2 11.27 24.71 -8.68
C GLU A 2 11.96 26.03 -9.07
N GLU A 3 12.94 26.51 -8.30
CA GLU A 3 13.71 27.72 -8.63
C GLU A 3 14.64 27.51 -9.84
N VAL A 4 15.26 26.34 -9.96
CA VAL A 4 16.14 26.00 -11.09
C VAL A 4 15.35 25.84 -12.41
N LEU A 5 14.10 25.36 -12.34
CA LEU A 5 13.23 25.26 -13.50
C LEU A 5 12.63 26.63 -13.92
N LYS A 6 12.45 27.57 -12.97
CA LYS A 6 11.98 28.92 -13.25
C LYS A 6 13.04 29.84 -13.87
N GLU A 7 14.31 29.60 -13.56
CA GLU A 7 15.42 30.35 -14.18
C GLU A 7 15.71 29.88 -15.61
N ALA A 8 15.63 28.56 -15.87
CA ALA A 8 15.84 28.01 -17.22
C ALA A 8 14.76 28.40 -18.25
N ASP A 9 13.53 28.68 -17.81
CA ASP A 9 12.43 29.04 -18.73
C ASP A 9 12.41 30.51 -19.17
N LYS A 10 13.15 31.41 -18.49
CA LYS A 10 13.14 32.85 -18.86
C LYS A 10 14.16 33.21 -19.93
N ASP A 11 15.28 32.48 -19.97
CA ASP A 11 16.38 32.84 -20.86
C ASP A 11 16.21 32.31 -22.31
N ASP A 12 15.44 31.20 -22.50
CA ASP A 12 15.31 30.58 -23.85
C ASP A 12 14.18 31.19 -24.73
N GLU A 13 13.09 31.72 -24.16
CA GLU A 13 11.98 32.30 -24.94
C GLU A 13 12.31 33.70 -25.47
N ASP A 14 13.02 34.50 -24.70
CA ASP A 14 13.40 35.87 -25.11
C ASP A 14 14.50 35.87 -26.18
N ASP A 15 15.32 34.81 -26.26
CA ASP A 15 16.46 34.75 -27.18
C ASP A 15 16.05 34.39 -28.62
N PHE A 16 15.09 33.49 -28.83
CA PHE A 16 14.66 33.08 -30.17
C PHE A 16 13.85 34.17 -30.89
N LEU A 17 12.85 34.77 -30.23
CA LEU A 17 12.05 35.84 -30.80
C LEU A 17 12.81 37.18 -30.92
N SER A 18 13.91 37.31 -30.21
CA SER A 18 14.79 38.49 -30.25
C SER A 18 15.80 38.49 -31.38
N THR A 19 15.98 37.36 -32.07
CA THR A 19 16.89 37.26 -33.24
C THR A 19 16.50 38.25 -34.35
N PRO A 20 17.42 39.01 -34.93
CA PRO A 20 17.12 40.01 -35.97
C PRO A 20 16.35 39.43 -37.16
N ALA A 21 16.71 38.23 -37.60
CA ALA A 21 16.03 37.56 -38.72
C ALA A 21 14.56 37.24 -38.47
N ILE A 22 14.15 37.01 -37.22
CA ILE A 22 12.76 36.81 -36.85
C ILE A 22 12.02 38.13 -36.72
N LYS A 23 12.65 39.16 -36.14
CA LYS A 23 12.04 40.49 -36.01
C LYS A 23 11.74 41.09 -37.37
N ASP A 24 12.67 40.98 -38.33
CA ASP A 24 12.52 41.55 -39.69
C ASP A 24 11.45 40.81 -40.53
N ASN A 25 11.20 39.54 -40.24
CA ASN A 25 10.24 38.70 -40.96
C ASN A 25 9.00 38.31 -40.12
N TYR A 26 8.80 38.93 -38.94
CA TYR A 26 7.74 38.54 -38.01
C TYR A 26 6.34 38.52 -38.63
N ALA A 27 5.99 39.56 -39.44
CA ALA A 27 4.70 39.63 -40.11
C ALA A 27 4.49 38.45 -41.08
N LEU A 28 5.49 38.10 -41.86
CA LEU A 28 5.47 36.98 -42.80
C LEU A 28 5.39 35.65 -42.03
N LEU A 29 6.20 35.45 -41.00
CA LEU A 29 6.20 34.24 -40.19
C LEU A 29 4.87 34.01 -39.44
N LYS A 30 4.19 35.09 -39.04
CA LYS A 30 2.85 35.04 -38.46
C LYS A 30 1.80 34.68 -39.51
N GLU A 31 1.88 35.28 -40.71
CA GLU A 31 0.95 35.02 -41.82
C GLU A 31 1.02 33.57 -42.30
N ILE A 32 2.20 32.98 -42.39
CA ILE A 32 2.38 31.56 -42.76
C ILE A 32 2.20 30.58 -41.58
N GLY A 33 1.80 31.09 -40.39
CA GLY A 33 1.43 30.29 -39.24
C GLY A 33 2.60 29.73 -38.41
N VAL A 34 3.87 30.05 -38.71
CA VAL A 34 5.06 29.56 -38.00
C VAL A 34 5.06 30.04 -36.55
N ILE A 35 4.73 31.34 -36.33
CA ILE A 35 4.71 31.89 -34.95
C ILE A 35 3.64 31.17 -34.12
N ASN A 36 2.43 31.00 -34.63
CA ASN A 36 1.37 30.27 -33.94
C ASN A 36 1.75 28.83 -33.63
N HIS A 37 2.48 28.19 -34.53
CA HIS A 37 2.95 26.83 -34.31
C HIS A 37 3.99 26.75 -33.19
N ILE A 38 4.94 27.70 -33.11
CA ILE A 38 5.93 27.82 -32.06
C ILE A 38 5.24 28.10 -30.70
N GLU A 39 4.30 29.02 -30.66
CA GLU A 39 3.53 29.31 -29.43
C GLU A 39 2.75 28.09 -28.96
N THR A 40 2.18 27.31 -29.86
CA THR A 40 1.51 26.03 -29.53
C THR A 40 2.51 25.03 -28.96
N LEU A 41 3.66 24.82 -29.62
CA LEU A 41 4.68 23.91 -29.14
C LEU A 41 5.22 24.32 -27.77
N ASN A 42 5.48 25.61 -27.54
CA ASN A 42 5.93 26.10 -26.25
C ASN A 42 4.86 25.91 -25.17
N SER A 43 3.58 26.10 -25.51
CA SER A 43 2.47 25.80 -24.60
C SER A 43 2.42 24.30 -24.24
N ASP A 44 2.58 23.43 -25.25
CA ASP A 44 2.59 21.98 -25.05
C ASP A 44 3.78 21.54 -24.17
N ILE A 45 4.96 22.12 -24.40
CA ILE A 45 6.16 21.87 -23.58
C ILE A 45 5.92 22.32 -22.13
N ARG A 46 5.35 23.50 -21.88
CA ARG A 46 5.01 23.99 -20.55
C ARG A 46 4.01 23.07 -19.85
N ASN A 47 2.97 22.67 -20.58
CA ASN A 47 1.94 21.74 -20.07
C ASN A 47 2.56 20.38 -19.70
N PHE A 48 3.46 19.88 -20.56
CA PHE A 48 4.16 18.62 -20.31
C PHE A 48 5.12 18.70 -19.11
N LYS A 49 5.92 19.77 -19.00
CA LYS A 49 6.79 20.02 -17.83
C LYS A 49 5.95 20.09 -16.54
N SER A 50 4.84 20.84 -16.56
CA SER A 50 3.92 20.92 -15.41
C SER A 50 3.36 19.55 -15.02
N LEU A 51 2.91 18.76 -15.99
CA LEU A 51 2.41 17.41 -15.76
C LEU A 51 3.47 16.49 -15.17
N LEU A 52 4.72 16.56 -15.63
CA LEU A 52 5.83 15.77 -15.06
C LEU A 52 6.11 16.14 -13.60
N VAL A 53 6.16 17.43 -13.26
CA VAL A 53 6.38 17.88 -11.86
C VAL A 53 5.25 17.38 -10.97
N ARG A 54 4.00 17.51 -11.41
CA ARG A 54 2.81 17.01 -10.69
C ARG A 54 2.83 15.49 -10.55
N GLY A 55 3.20 14.77 -11.61
CA GLY A 55 3.31 13.31 -11.60
C GLY A 55 4.40 12.81 -10.64
N LEU A 56 5.55 13.47 -10.60
CA LEU A 56 6.64 13.15 -9.67
C LEU A 56 6.24 13.42 -8.22
N ASP A 57 5.44 14.45 -7.94
CA ASP A 57 4.90 14.69 -6.59
C ASP A 57 4.03 13.51 -6.13
N ILE A 58 3.13 13.03 -6.98
CA ILE A 58 2.29 11.86 -6.69
C ILE A 58 3.14 10.59 -6.53
N PHE A 59 4.14 10.39 -7.41
CA PHE A 59 4.99 9.21 -7.42
C PHE A 59 5.85 9.05 -6.17
N ASN A 60 6.23 10.15 -5.53
CA ASN A 60 7.05 10.16 -4.31
C ASN A 60 6.24 9.94 -3.02
N ARG A 61 4.93 9.75 -3.10
CA ARG A 61 4.09 9.50 -1.93
C ARG A 61 4.26 8.06 -1.45
N THR A 62 4.17 7.87 -0.14
CA THR A 62 4.50 6.61 0.54
C THR A 62 3.28 5.83 1.00
N THR A 63 2.10 6.43 0.92
CA THR A 63 0.83 5.79 1.27
C THR A 63 -0.24 6.06 0.22
N ILE A 64 -1.25 5.17 0.14
CA ILE A 64 -2.39 5.36 -0.76
C ILE A 64 -3.15 6.65 -0.43
N ASP A 65 -3.30 6.98 0.86
CA ASP A 65 -3.96 8.19 1.29
C ASP A 65 -3.23 9.46 0.82
N GLU A 66 -1.91 9.49 0.93
CA GLU A 66 -1.10 10.60 0.40
C GLU A 66 -1.20 10.72 -1.13
N ILE A 67 -1.27 9.59 -1.86
CA ILE A 67 -1.49 9.59 -3.31
C ILE A 67 -2.87 10.17 -3.65
N MET A 68 -3.91 9.75 -2.92
CA MET A 68 -5.26 10.27 -3.11
C MET A 68 -5.32 11.78 -2.84
N ASP A 69 -4.75 12.24 -1.72
CA ASP A 69 -4.72 13.66 -1.36
C ASP A 69 -3.97 14.49 -2.40
N ALA A 70 -2.78 14.04 -2.84
CA ALA A 70 -2.05 14.71 -3.91
C ALA A 70 -2.85 14.76 -5.23
N THR A 71 -3.54 13.68 -5.58
CA THR A 71 -4.41 13.61 -6.76
C THR A 71 -5.58 14.58 -6.66
N VAL A 72 -6.22 14.68 -5.49
CA VAL A 72 -7.28 15.67 -5.21
C VAL A 72 -6.77 17.08 -5.44
N HIS A 73 -5.60 17.42 -4.93
CA HIS A 73 -5.00 18.74 -5.13
C HIS A 73 -4.79 19.04 -6.62
N GLN A 74 -4.21 18.10 -7.37
CA GLN A 74 -3.95 18.30 -8.81
C GLN A 74 -5.24 18.49 -9.63
N ILE A 75 -6.27 17.68 -9.35
CA ILE A 75 -7.57 17.77 -10.04
C ILE A 75 -8.29 19.05 -9.64
N SER A 76 -8.29 19.40 -8.34
CA SER A 76 -8.98 20.58 -7.82
C SER A 76 -8.36 21.88 -8.32
N ASP A 77 -7.03 21.98 -8.37
CA ASP A 77 -6.30 23.15 -8.87
C ASP A 77 -6.56 23.39 -10.36
N GLN A 78 -6.75 22.33 -11.12
CA GLN A 78 -6.94 22.43 -12.57
C GLN A 78 -8.39 22.71 -12.98
N PHE A 79 -9.37 22.09 -12.28
CA PHE A 79 -10.75 22.02 -12.79
C PHE A 79 -11.79 22.62 -11.83
N LEU A 80 -11.47 22.82 -10.55
CA LEU A 80 -12.41 23.26 -9.52
C LEU A 80 -13.74 22.46 -9.53
N PRO A 81 -13.68 21.13 -9.44
CA PRO A 81 -14.89 20.31 -9.49
C PRO A 81 -15.77 20.52 -8.26
N SER A 82 -17.07 20.22 -8.39
CA SER A 82 -18.02 20.28 -7.27
C SER A 82 -17.69 19.25 -6.18
N PHE A 83 -17.17 18.08 -6.57
CA PHE A 83 -16.62 17.05 -5.70
C PHE A 83 -15.64 16.14 -6.47
N ILE A 84 -14.85 15.38 -5.71
CA ILE A 84 -14.03 14.26 -6.20
C ILE A 84 -14.28 13.08 -5.25
N ALA A 85 -14.57 11.90 -5.77
CA ALA A 85 -14.73 10.71 -4.95
C ALA A 85 -13.90 9.55 -5.50
N PHE A 86 -13.18 8.88 -4.62
CA PHE A 86 -12.45 7.66 -4.92
C PHE A 86 -13.26 6.45 -4.49
N LEU A 87 -13.47 5.54 -5.39
CA LEU A 87 -13.97 4.21 -5.13
C LEU A 87 -12.77 3.27 -5.23
N TRP A 88 -12.29 2.80 -4.11
CA TRP A 88 -11.09 2.00 -4.02
C TRP A 88 -11.40 0.56 -3.61
N LYS A 89 -10.87 -0.41 -4.35
CA LYS A 89 -10.98 -1.84 -4.04
C LYS A 89 -9.69 -2.30 -3.37
N PRO A 90 -9.69 -2.59 -2.05
CA PRO A 90 -8.52 -3.14 -1.38
C PRO A 90 -8.13 -4.48 -1.98
N ILE A 91 -6.84 -4.67 -2.29
CA ILE A 91 -6.36 -5.90 -2.96
C ILE A 91 -6.48 -7.13 -2.05
N GLN A 92 -6.43 -6.91 -0.73
CA GLN A 92 -6.48 -7.99 0.26
C GLN A 92 -7.89 -8.48 0.59
N ASN A 93 -8.92 -7.67 0.35
CA ASN A 93 -10.32 -8.01 0.62
C ASN A 93 -11.15 -7.70 -0.63
N ARG A 94 -11.52 -8.71 -1.41
CA ARG A 94 -12.14 -8.53 -2.73
C ARG A 94 -13.57 -7.96 -2.68
N GLU A 95 -14.19 -7.86 -1.51
CA GLU A 95 -15.61 -7.54 -1.37
C GLU A 95 -15.87 -6.12 -0.83
N ASP A 96 -14.94 -5.51 -0.08
CA ASP A 96 -15.16 -4.21 0.52
C ASP A 96 -14.64 -3.07 -0.37
N ILE A 97 -15.53 -2.16 -0.77
CA ILE A 97 -15.17 -0.93 -1.47
C ILE A 97 -15.02 0.19 -0.46
N THR A 98 -13.86 0.83 -0.44
CA THR A 98 -13.65 2.02 0.34
C THR A 98 -14.00 3.25 -0.49
N ILE A 99 -14.88 4.11 0.02
CA ILE A 99 -15.26 5.38 -0.61
C ILE A 99 -14.66 6.53 0.18
N LYS A 100 -13.88 7.39 -0.49
CA LYS A 100 -13.35 8.64 0.06
C LYS A 100 -13.74 9.78 -0.85
N ALA A 101 -14.45 10.76 -0.33
CA ALA A 101 -14.89 11.91 -1.09
C ALA A 101 -14.31 13.20 -0.55
N TYR A 102 -14.12 14.17 -1.45
CA TYR A 102 -13.51 15.46 -1.17
C TYR A 102 -14.33 16.58 -1.81
N LYS A 103 -14.43 17.68 -1.09
CA LYS A 103 -15.02 18.93 -1.58
C LYS A 103 -14.15 20.10 -1.12
N ASN A 104 -13.69 20.94 -2.02
CA ASN A 104 -12.79 22.06 -1.69
C ASN A 104 -11.55 21.57 -0.91
N TYR A 105 -10.86 20.56 -1.41
CA TYR A 105 -9.65 19.92 -0.81
C TYR A 105 -9.88 19.21 0.53
N LYS A 106 -11.09 19.21 1.07
CA LYS A 106 -11.39 18.64 2.40
C LYS A 106 -12.19 17.34 2.24
N PRO A 107 -11.87 16.33 3.05
CA PRO A 107 -12.67 15.12 3.12
C PRO A 107 -14.12 15.45 3.50
N VAL A 108 -15.07 14.81 2.86
CA VAL A 108 -16.51 14.92 3.14
C VAL A 108 -17.16 13.55 3.06
N ASN A 109 -18.23 13.37 3.79
CA ASN A 109 -19.10 12.21 3.60
C ASN A 109 -20.08 12.51 2.47
N ILE A 110 -20.22 11.57 1.55
CA ILE A 110 -21.25 11.59 0.50
C ILE A 110 -22.18 10.41 0.71
N ASP A 111 -23.45 10.61 0.37
CA ASP A 111 -24.44 9.53 0.40
C ASP A 111 -24.32 8.70 -0.89
N LEU A 112 -23.29 7.87 -0.93
CA LEU A 112 -22.99 6.95 -2.03
C LEU A 112 -22.77 5.55 -1.47
N HIS A 113 -23.71 4.66 -1.78
CA HIS A 113 -23.61 3.24 -1.45
C HIS A 113 -23.26 2.46 -2.72
N VAL A 114 -22.18 1.70 -2.66
CA VAL A 114 -21.67 0.92 -3.79
C VAL A 114 -21.28 -0.46 -3.30
N ASP A 115 -22.01 -1.46 -3.76
CA ASP A 115 -21.73 -2.86 -3.40
C ASP A 115 -20.58 -3.45 -4.22
N SER A 116 -20.42 -3.01 -5.49
CA SER A 116 -19.39 -3.53 -6.37
C SER A 116 -19.05 -2.56 -7.51
N ILE A 117 -17.75 -2.49 -7.85
CA ILE A 117 -17.27 -1.82 -9.08
C ILE A 117 -17.11 -2.78 -10.26
N THR A 118 -17.47 -4.06 -10.09
CA THR A 118 -17.35 -5.08 -11.13
C THR A 118 -18.07 -4.72 -12.44
N PRO A 119 -19.23 -4.06 -12.45
CA PRO A 119 -19.89 -3.64 -13.70
C PRO A 119 -19.01 -2.73 -14.56
N PHE A 120 -18.16 -1.93 -13.94
CA PHE A 120 -17.23 -1.03 -14.63
C PHE A 120 -15.94 -1.71 -15.09
N GLU A 121 -15.56 -2.82 -14.48
CA GLU A 121 -14.28 -3.49 -14.75
C GLU A 121 -14.18 -3.99 -16.20
N ALA A 122 -15.22 -4.64 -16.70
CA ALA A 122 -15.27 -5.13 -18.08
C ALA A 122 -15.18 -3.97 -19.10
N PHE A 123 -15.85 -2.87 -18.80
CA PHE A 123 -15.82 -1.68 -19.64
C PHE A 123 -14.42 -1.04 -19.66
N PHE A 124 -13.85 -0.72 -18.50
CA PHE A 124 -12.55 -0.04 -18.42
C PHE A 124 -11.37 -0.92 -18.83
N ARG A 125 -11.50 -2.24 -18.78
CA ARG A 125 -10.53 -3.15 -19.39
C ARG A 125 -10.45 -2.98 -20.90
N LYS A 126 -11.58 -2.70 -21.56
CA LYS A 126 -11.67 -2.46 -23.00
C LYS A 126 -11.37 -1.01 -23.38
N TYR A 127 -11.78 -0.06 -22.56
CA TYR A 127 -11.66 1.37 -22.77
C TYR A 127 -10.98 2.06 -21.58
N PRO A 128 -9.65 1.97 -21.45
CA PRO A 128 -8.90 2.45 -20.29
C PRO A 128 -8.69 3.98 -20.30
N LYS A 129 -9.78 4.74 -20.37
CA LYS A 129 -9.73 6.20 -20.50
C LYS A 129 -10.80 6.87 -19.65
N PRO A 130 -10.56 8.12 -19.20
CA PRO A 130 -11.64 8.96 -18.65
C PRO A 130 -12.80 9.07 -19.61
N ILE A 131 -14.00 9.01 -19.09
CA ILE A 131 -15.24 9.06 -19.88
C ILE A 131 -16.29 9.89 -19.16
N ASN A 132 -17.11 10.62 -19.95
CA ASN A 132 -18.31 11.25 -19.42
C ASN A 132 -19.23 10.17 -18.81
N PHE A 133 -19.76 10.43 -17.60
CA PHE A 133 -20.47 9.40 -16.84
C PHE A 133 -21.81 9.01 -17.49
N GLU A 134 -22.51 9.93 -18.12
CA GLU A 134 -23.75 9.63 -18.85
C GLU A 134 -23.49 8.65 -20.01
N LEU A 135 -22.40 8.86 -20.77
CA LEU A 135 -21.99 7.94 -21.83
C LEU A 135 -21.62 6.56 -21.29
N LEU A 136 -20.92 6.52 -20.14
CA LEU A 136 -20.60 5.27 -19.46
C LEU A 136 -21.87 4.54 -19.01
N ALA A 137 -22.81 5.24 -18.39
CA ALA A 137 -24.10 4.72 -17.97
C ALA A 137 -24.89 4.11 -19.14
N PHE A 138 -24.95 4.84 -20.26
CA PHE A 138 -25.57 4.34 -21.49
C PHE A 138 -24.91 3.05 -22.02
N GLN A 139 -23.58 2.98 -21.98
CA GLN A 139 -22.82 1.82 -22.45
C GLN A 139 -22.98 0.58 -21.55
N LEU A 140 -23.11 0.79 -20.24
CA LEU A 140 -23.29 -0.30 -19.27
C LEU A 140 -24.69 -0.90 -19.34
N ASN A 141 -25.69 -0.15 -19.80
CA ASN A 141 -27.08 -0.58 -19.91
C ASN A 141 -27.63 -1.29 -18.65
N ASN A 142 -27.25 -0.76 -17.48
CA ASN A 142 -27.62 -1.28 -16.16
C ASN A 142 -27.98 -0.12 -15.22
N ASP A 143 -29.25 0.26 -15.23
CA ASP A 143 -29.77 1.42 -14.51
C ASP A 143 -29.55 1.33 -12.99
N GLU A 144 -29.67 0.14 -12.40
CA GLU A 144 -29.48 -0.07 -10.96
C GLU A 144 -28.03 0.17 -10.55
N ALA A 145 -27.08 -0.28 -11.37
CA ALA A 145 -25.65 -0.13 -11.08
C ALA A 145 -25.16 1.31 -11.24
N VAL A 146 -25.79 2.14 -12.08
CA VAL A 146 -25.31 3.51 -12.40
C VAL A 146 -26.06 4.60 -11.66
N LYS A 147 -27.30 4.35 -11.21
CA LYS A 147 -28.17 5.33 -10.55
C LYS A 147 -27.50 6.05 -9.37
N PRO A 148 -26.85 5.38 -8.41
CA PRO A 148 -26.24 6.06 -7.27
C PRO A 148 -25.23 7.12 -7.65
N TYR A 149 -24.56 6.94 -8.78
CA TYR A 149 -23.54 7.87 -9.28
C TYR A 149 -24.13 9.06 -10.02
N LEU A 150 -25.26 8.86 -10.69
CA LEU A 150 -26.02 9.94 -11.33
C LEU A 150 -26.69 10.84 -10.28
N ASP A 151 -27.19 10.26 -9.19
CA ASP A 151 -27.85 10.97 -8.10
C ASP A 151 -26.90 11.98 -7.40
N ILE A 152 -25.58 11.72 -7.40
CA ILE A 152 -24.58 12.66 -6.88
C ILE A 152 -24.03 13.65 -7.92
N ASN A 153 -24.61 13.69 -9.14
CA ASN A 153 -24.17 14.53 -10.27
C ASN A 153 -22.72 14.29 -10.69
N THR A 154 -22.36 13.02 -10.86
CA THR A 154 -21.06 12.64 -11.44
C THR A 154 -21.02 13.04 -12.91
N GLU A 155 -20.00 13.80 -13.32
CA GLU A 155 -19.81 14.18 -14.71
C GLU A 155 -18.80 13.29 -15.43
N ILE A 156 -17.73 12.87 -14.74
CA ILE A 156 -16.69 12.04 -15.33
C ILE A 156 -16.36 10.86 -14.40
N ALA A 157 -16.14 9.71 -15.02
CA ALA A 157 -15.50 8.56 -14.41
C ALA A 157 -14.07 8.38 -14.96
N VAL A 158 -13.10 8.26 -14.06
CA VAL A 158 -11.69 8.11 -14.39
C VAL A 158 -11.18 6.80 -13.78
N PRO A 159 -10.78 5.80 -14.60
CA PRO A 159 -10.32 4.53 -14.06
C PRO A 159 -8.90 4.62 -13.50
N ILE A 160 -8.65 3.94 -12.40
CA ILE A 160 -7.31 3.65 -11.88
C ILE A 160 -7.01 2.20 -12.24
N LEU A 161 -6.16 2.00 -13.23
CA LEU A 161 -5.87 0.68 -13.79
C LEU A 161 -4.46 0.22 -13.42
N GLY A 162 -4.32 -1.08 -13.21
CA GLY A 162 -3.04 -1.73 -13.01
C GLY A 162 -2.96 -3.05 -13.76
N PRO A 163 -1.83 -3.78 -13.65
CA PRO A 163 -1.61 -5.04 -14.36
C PRO A 163 -2.66 -6.11 -14.06
N PHE A 164 -3.27 -6.05 -12.88
CA PHE A 164 -4.25 -7.04 -12.42
C PHE A 164 -5.71 -6.59 -12.63
N GLY A 165 -5.95 -5.46 -13.30
CA GLY A 165 -7.28 -4.95 -13.60
C GLY A 165 -7.56 -3.56 -13.02
N LEU A 166 -8.83 -3.32 -12.69
CA LEU A 166 -9.32 -2.07 -12.15
C LEU A 166 -9.06 -2.02 -10.62
N TYR A 167 -8.20 -1.10 -10.17
CA TYR A 167 -7.93 -0.87 -8.76
C TYR A 167 -8.99 0.02 -8.10
N GLY A 168 -9.55 0.94 -8.88
CA GLY A 168 -10.56 1.86 -8.42
C GLY A 168 -11.04 2.80 -9.51
N ILE A 169 -11.96 3.67 -9.15
CA ILE A 169 -12.53 4.69 -10.02
C ILE A 169 -12.51 6.02 -9.28
N ILE A 170 -12.10 7.07 -9.96
CA ILE A 170 -12.29 8.44 -9.50
C ILE A 170 -13.53 9.01 -10.18
N LEU A 171 -14.47 9.45 -9.39
CA LEU A 171 -15.65 10.19 -9.84
C LEU A 171 -15.39 11.67 -9.65
N VAL A 172 -15.62 12.44 -10.70
CA VAL A 172 -15.42 13.89 -10.69
C VAL A 172 -16.75 14.55 -11.03
N GLY A 173 -17.18 15.46 -10.18
CA GLY A 173 -18.41 16.23 -10.40
C GLY A 173 -18.20 17.39 -11.36
N ASN A 174 -19.28 18.11 -11.65
CA ASN A 174 -19.31 19.23 -12.57
C ASN A 174 -18.32 20.32 -12.15
N LYS A 175 -17.71 20.99 -13.13
CA LYS A 175 -16.89 22.18 -12.88
C LYS A 175 -17.78 23.33 -12.38
N ARG A 176 -17.22 24.19 -11.50
CA ARG A 176 -18.01 25.28 -10.89
C ARG A 176 -18.34 26.43 -11.84
N PHE A 177 -17.49 26.68 -12.84
CA PHE A 177 -17.54 27.88 -13.67
C PHE A 177 -17.63 27.58 -15.15
N ASP A 178 -17.75 26.33 -15.57
CA ASP A 178 -17.72 25.93 -16.96
C ASP A 178 -18.68 24.77 -17.25
N SER A 179 -19.03 24.59 -18.52
CA SER A 179 -19.90 23.51 -18.97
C SER A 179 -19.07 22.35 -19.53
N GLY A 180 -18.99 21.27 -18.78
CA GLY A 180 -18.40 20.03 -19.25
C GLY A 180 -16.86 20.02 -19.28
N TYR A 181 -16.30 18.87 -19.59
CA TYR A 181 -14.86 18.66 -19.70
C TYR A 181 -14.45 18.52 -21.15
N SER A 182 -13.45 19.31 -21.58
CA SER A 182 -12.92 19.25 -22.94
C SER A 182 -12.11 17.97 -23.20
N ARG A 183 -11.79 17.70 -24.47
CA ARG A 183 -10.95 16.55 -24.84
C ARG A 183 -9.54 16.68 -24.27
N GLU A 184 -8.98 17.88 -24.23
CA GLU A 184 -7.67 18.18 -23.66
C GLU A 184 -7.66 17.93 -22.16
N GLU A 185 -8.72 18.29 -21.45
CA GLU A 185 -8.88 18.05 -20.02
C GLU A 185 -9.04 16.57 -19.69
N LEU A 186 -9.80 15.83 -20.49
CA LEU A 186 -9.87 14.36 -20.37
C LEU A 186 -8.52 13.71 -20.65
N TYR A 187 -7.77 14.22 -21.62
CA TYR A 187 -6.41 13.74 -21.90
C TYR A 187 -5.46 14.03 -20.73
N PHE A 188 -5.52 15.22 -20.14
CA PHE A 188 -4.76 15.55 -18.92
C PHE A 188 -5.08 14.58 -17.78
N LEU A 189 -6.37 14.32 -17.51
CA LEU A 189 -6.78 13.35 -16.50
C LEU A 189 -6.22 11.95 -16.81
N GLN A 190 -6.25 11.53 -18.06
CA GLN A 190 -5.67 10.25 -18.48
C GLN A 190 -4.17 10.17 -18.18
N GLN A 191 -3.40 11.22 -18.49
CA GLN A 191 -1.97 11.26 -18.21
C GLN A 191 -1.67 11.28 -16.71
N LEU A 192 -2.44 12.05 -15.94
CA LEU A 192 -2.33 12.09 -14.48
C LEU A 192 -2.56 10.70 -13.88
N MET A 193 -3.56 9.97 -14.38
CA MET A 193 -3.85 8.60 -13.92
C MET A 193 -2.74 7.59 -14.22
N CYS A 194 -1.93 7.81 -15.25
CA CYS A 194 -0.75 6.98 -15.46
C CYS A 194 0.23 7.07 -14.28
N PHE A 195 0.47 8.27 -13.75
CA PHE A 195 1.32 8.46 -12.57
C PHE A 195 0.68 7.89 -11.30
N VAL A 196 -0.62 8.14 -11.10
CA VAL A 196 -1.38 7.58 -9.96
C VAL A 196 -1.34 6.05 -9.96
N SER A 197 -1.66 5.44 -11.09
CA SER A 197 -1.65 3.98 -11.24
C SER A 197 -0.26 3.39 -10.99
N GLN A 198 0.78 4.04 -11.51
CA GLN A 198 2.16 3.59 -11.31
C GLN A 198 2.63 3.76 -9.86
N ALA A 199 2.26 4.86 -9.19
CA ALA A 199 2.57 5.08 -7.78
C ALA A 199 1.91 4.03 -6.89
N ILE A 200 0.62 3.77 -7.12
CA ILE A 200 -0.13 2.72 -6.42
C ILE A 200 0.50 1.34 -6.68
N GLN A 201 0.81 1.02 -7.93
CA GLN A 201 1.46 -0.25 -8.28
C GLN A 201 2.80 -0.43 -7.56
N ASN A 202 3.62 0.61 -7.48
CA ASN A 202 4.88 0.56 -6.75
C ASN A 202 4.69 0.30 -5.26
N LEU A 203 3.72 0.97 -4.62
CA LEU A 203 3.39 0.71 -3.21
C LEU A 203 2.94 -0.74 -2.99
N LEU A 204 2.09 -1.27 -3.86
CA LEU A 204 1.61 -2.64 -3.75
C LEU A 204 2.74 -3.66 -3.95
N HIS A 205 3.62 -3.44 -4.91
CA HIS A 205 4.81 -4.27 -5.09
C HIS A 205 5.73 -4.19 -3.88
N TYR A 206 5.95 -2.97 -3.34
CA TYR A 206 6.74 -2.80 -2.14
C TYR A 206 6.15 -3.57 -0.96
N GLU A 207 4.84 -3.44 -0.69
CA GLU A 207 4.16 -4.20 0.35
C GLU A 207 4.28 -5.72 0.15
N GLN A 208 4.20 -6.21 -1.09
CA GLN A 208 4.40 -7.62 -1.40
C GLN A 208 5.84 -8.08 -1.10
N THR A 209 6.84 -7.22 -1.36
CA THR A 209 8.25 -7.55 -1.04
C THR A 209 8.53 -7.61 0.46
N LEU A 210 7.68 -7.02 1.29
CA LEU A 210 7.80 -7.06 2.76
C LEU A 210 7.20 -8.32 3.39
N ARG A 211 6.48 -9.14 2.62
CA ARG A 211 5.76 -10.30 3.12
C ARG A 211 6.34 -11.61 2.60
N ASP A 212 6.21 -12.65 3.41
CA ASP A 212 6.44 -14.04 3.00
C ASP A 212 5.27 -14.53 2.12
N VAL A 213 5.59 -15.04 0.94
CA VAL A 213 4.61 -15.42 -0.09
C VAL A 213 3.68 -16.56 0.37
N LYS A 214 4.18 -17.49 1.20
CA LYS A 214 3.39 -18.64 1.70
C LYS A 214 2.43 -18.24 2.81
N THR A 215 2.92 -17.48 3.77
CA THR A 215 2.20 -17.23 5.02
C THR A 215 1.47 -15.88 5.04
N GLY A 216 1.86 -14.94 4.17
CA GLY A 216 1.34 -13.58 4.16
C GLY A 216 1.77 -12.74 5.38
N LEU A 217 2.55 -13.28 6.30
CA LEU A 217 3.19 -12.53 7.38
C LEU A 217 4.34 -11.68 6.84
N TYR A 218 4.87 -10.78 7.63
CA TYR A 218 6.07 -10.05 7.24
C TYR A 218 7.26 -11.00 7.06
N ASN A 219 8.21 -10.64 6.21
CA ASN A 219 9.44 -11.41 6.04
C ASN A 219 10.52 -11.02 7.05
N HIS A 220 11.60 -11.79 7.10
CA HIS A 220 12.74 -11.56 7.97
C HIS A 220 13.35 -10.16 7.83
N GLY A 221 13.52 -9.66 6.59
CA GLY A 221 14.12 -8.34 6.36
C GLY A 221 13.32 -7.20 6.96
N PHE A 222 12.00 -7.22 6.78
CA PHE A 222 11.11 -6.24 7.40
C PHE A 222 11.11 -6.33 8.93
N PHE A 223 11.09 -7.54 9.49
CA PHE A 223 11.19 -7.72 10.93
C PHE A 223 12.46 -7.07 11.52
N LEU A 224 13.62 -7.29 10.91
CA LEU A 224 14.88 -6.71 11.39
C LEU A 224 14.86 -5.18 11.34
N THR A 225 14.31 -4.60 10.27
CA THR A 225 14.17 -3.15 10.13
C THR A 225 13.30 -2.59 11.26
N ARG A 226 12.12 -3.20 11.47
CA ARG A 226 11.18 -2.77 12.51
C ARG A 226 11.72 -2.96 13.92
N LEU A 227 12.44 -4.06 14.19
CA LEU A 227 13.10 -4.28 15.46
C LEU A 227 14.18 -3.22 15.73
N SER A 228 14.97 -2.87 14.73
CA SER A 228 15.97 -1.80 14.84
C SER A 228 15.32 -0.46 15.21
N GLU A 229 14.24 -0.07 14.51
CA GLU A 229 13.49 1.14 14.81
C GLU A 229 12.91 1.11 16.24
N GLU A 230 12.36 -0.02 16.67
CA GLU A 230 11.73 -0.18 17.98
C GLU A 230 12.75 -0.06 19.11
N VAL A 231 13.96 -0.58 18.93
CA VAL A 231 15.07 -0.39 19.89
C VAL A 231 15.37 1.10 20.13
N TYR A 232 15.35 1.94 19.08
CA TYR A 232 15.52 3.38 19.23
C TYR A 232 14.31 4.05 19.91
N ARG A 233 13.08 3.57 19.61
CA ARG A 233 11.84 4.10 20.21
C ARG A 233 11.76 3.79 21.72
N THR A 234 12.07 2.58 22.15
CA THR A 234 12.06 2.18 23.57
C THR A 234 13.02 3.02 24.40
N ARG A 235 14.18 3.37 23.85
CA ARG A 235 15.13 4.26 24.51
C ARG A 235 14.59 5.66 24.70
N ARG A 236 13.98 6.23 23.66
CA ARG A 236 13.48 7.60 23.69
C ARG A 236 12.28 7.76 24.60
N ASN A 237 11.39 6.77 24.62
CA ASN A 237 10.09 6.86 25.28
C ASN A 237 10.01 6.10 26.61
N ALA A 238 11.08 5.42 27.02
CA ALA A 238 11.22 4.69 28.29
C ALA A 238 10.09 3.67 28.59
N TYR A 239 9.65 2.92 27.56
CA TYR A 239 8.74 1.78 27.71
C TYR A 239 9.47 0.46 27.44
N GLN A 240 8.78 -0.66 27.69
CA GLN A 240 9.27 -2.00 27.36
C GLN A 240 8.66 -2.47 26.04
N SER A 241 9.45 -3.20 25.25
CA SER A 241 8.97 -3.94 24.10
C SER A 241 9.46 -5.38 24.18
N SER A 242 8.76 -6.28 23.54
CA SER A 242 9.06 -7.70 23.60
C SER A 242 9.22 -8.31 22.23
N ILE A 243 10.06 -9.35 22.11
CA ILE A 243 10.07 -10.23 20.96
C ILE A 243 9.73 -11.66 21.38
N VAL A 244 9.08 -12.35 20.45
CA VAL A 244 8.76 -13.77 20.55
C VAL A 244 9.39 -14.46 19.35
N VAL A 245 10.13 -15.57 19.61
CA VAL A 245 10.62 -16.47 18.56
C VAL A 245 9.92 -17.81 18.73
N ILE A 246 9.39 -18.31 17.63
CA ILE A 246 8.55 -19.51 17.58
C ILE A 246 9.15 -20.47 16.58
N ASP A 247 9.14 -21.77 16.92
CA ASP A 247 9.56 -22.83 16.02
C ASP A 247 8.56 -24.00 16.09
N VAL A 248 8.24 -24.56 14.94
CA VAL A 248 7.32 -25.71 14.84
C VAL A 248 8.02 -26.98 15.27
N ASP A 249 7.52 -27.60 16.31
CA ASP A 249 8.13 -28.78 16.90
C ASP A 249 8.16 -29.98 15.94
N LYS A 250 9.34 -30.54 15.69
CA LYS A 250 9.55 -31.71 14.82
C LYS A 250 9.03 -31.55 13.41
N PHE A 251 9.09 -30.34 12.85
CA PHE A 251 8.52 -30.06 11.54
C PHE A 251 9.17 -30.86 10.41
N LYS A 252 10.47 -31.15 10.52
CA LYS A 252 11.15 -32.04 9.57
C LYS A 252 10.56 -33.45 9.57
N ASP A 253 10.38 -34.05 10.76
CA ASP A 253 9.79 -35.40 10.90
C ASP A 253 8.37 -35.43 10.37
N PHE A 254 7.61 -34.34 10.55
CA PHE A 254 6.28 -34.16 10.00
C PHE A 254 6.32 -34.16 8.46
N ASN A 255 7.19 -33.35 7.84
CA ASN A 255 7.35 -33.30 6.39
C ASN A 255 7.78 -34.64 5.78
N ASP A 256 8.70 -35.32 6.46
CA ASP A 256 9.16 -36.65 6.01
C ASP A 256 8.03 -37.70 6.03
N SER A 257 7.04 -37.55 6.92
CA SER A 257 5.91 -38.47 7.06
C SER A 257 4.70 -38.12 6.18
N PHE A 258 4.37 -36.83 6.02
CA PHE A 258 3.12 -36.34 5.37
C PHE A 258 3.37 -35.53 4.10
N GLY A 259 4.63 -35.28 3.77
CA GLY A 259 5.06 -34.52 2.60
C GLY A 259 5.06 -32.99 2.81
N HIS A 260 5.82 -32.31 1.97
CA HIS A 260 5.99 -30.85 2.06
C HIS A 260 4.69 -30.04 1.84
N LEU A 261 3.75 -30.56 1.05
CA LEU A 261 2.46 -29.89 0.83
C LEU A 261 1.61 -29.84 2.10
N ALA A 262 1.63 -30.92 2.91
CA ALA A 262 0.96 -30.95 4.21
C ALA A 262 1.64 -29.97 5.18
N GLY A 263 3.00 -29.95 5.20
CA GLY A 263 3.76 -28.99 5.99
C GLY A 263 3.51 -27.55 5.62
N ASP A 264 3.36 -27.26 4.32
CA ASP A 264 3.00 -25.91 3.85
C ASP A 264 1.64 -25.47 4.41
N LYS A 265 0.64 -26.39 4.46
CA LYS A 265 -0.67 -26.09 5.06
C LYS A 265 -0.59 -25.85 6.57
N VAL A 266 0.25 -26.60 7.29
CA VAL A 266 0.52 -26.35 8.71
C VAL A 266 1.06 -24.93 8.90
N LEU A 267 2.06 -24.50 8.11
CA LEU A 267 2.64 -23.17 8.22
C LEU A 267 1.63 -22.06 7.86
N GLU A 268 0.78 -22.27 6.86
CA GLU A 268 -0.30 -21.34 6.50
C GLU A 268 -1.30 -21.13 7.65
N HIS A 269 -1.74 -22.25 8.30
CA HIS A 269 -2.70 -22.18 9.41
C HIS A 269 -2.07 -21.58 10.67
N LEU A 270 -0.81 -21.94 10.98
CA LEU A 270 -0.09 -21.33 12.09
C LEU A 270 0.07 -19.83 11.89
N ALA A 271 0.38 -19.39 10.67
CA ALA A 271 0.47 -17.96 10.33
C ALA A 271 -0.86 -17.22 10.55
N GLN A 272 -2.01 -17.86 10.24
CA GLN A 272 -3.32 -17.28 10.52
C GLN A 272 -3.58 -17.15 12.02
N ILE A 273 -3.24 -18.17 12.82
CA ILE A 273 -3.34 -18.14 14.28
C ILE A 273 -2.48 -17.00 14.85
N ILE A 274 -1.24 -16.87 14.38
CA ILE A 274 -0.34 -15.79 14.81
C ILE A 274 -0.95 -14.43 14.44
N LYS A 275 -1.40 -14.25 13.21
CA LYS A 275 -1.99 -13.00 12.72
C LYS A 275 -3.24 -12.58 13.52
N GLN A 276 -4.10 -13.53 13.87
CA GLN A 276 -5.32 -13.28 14.66
C GLN A 276 -5.01 -13.09 16.16
N GLY A 277 -3.90 -13.64 16.62
CA GLY A 277 -3.49 -13.59 18.02
C GLY A 277 -2.73 -12.34 18.45
N VAL A 278 -2.46 -11.41 17.53
CA VAL A 278 -1.68 -10.18 17.78
C VAL A 278 -2.48 -8.93 17.40
N ARG A 279 -2.02 -7.76 17.86
CA ARG A 279 -2.64 -6.45 17.57
C ARG A 279 -2.20 -5.93 16.20
N VAL A 280 -2.87 -4.88 15.72
CA VAL A 280 -2.53 -4.21 14.45
C VAL A 280 -1.11 -3.65 14.45
N ASP A 281 -0.63 -3.12 15.59
CA ASP A 281 0.69 -2.53 15.74
C ASP A 281 1.81 -3.57 15.95
N ASP A 282 1.45 -4.83 16.21
CA ASP A 282 2.42 -5.92 16.37
C ASP A 282 2.92 -6.37 14.99
N ILE A 283 4.13 -6.91 14.94
CA ILE A 283 4.80 -7.29 13.70
C ILE A 283 5.06 -8.80 13.69
N PRO A 284 4.06 -9.61 13.29
CA PRO A 284 4.27 -11.03 13.09
C PRO A 284 5.00 -11.30 11.78
N SER A 285 6.03 -12.14 11.81
CA SER A 285 6.91 -12.40 10.68
C SER A 285 7.25 -13.88 10.57
N ARG A 286 7.52 -14.32 9.35
CA ARG A 286 8.21 -15.61 9.12
C ARG A 286 9.69 -15.35 9.01
N PHE A 287 10.46 -15.94 9.94
CA PHE A 287 11.88 -15.68 10.08
C PHE A 287 12.72 -16.65 9.26
N GLY A 288 12.30 -17.90 9.16
CA GLY A 288 12.96 -18.97 8.42
C GLY A 288 11.96 -20.02 7.91
N GLY A 289 12.44 -21.21 7.58
CA GLY A 289 11.63 -22.30 7.03
C GLY A 289 10.40 -22.63 7.87
N GLU A 290 10.61 -22.92 9.15
CA GLU A 290 9.60 -23.28 10.16
C GLU A 290 9.60 -22.35 11.37
N GLU A 291 10.35 -21.24 11.27
CA GLU A 291 10.55 -20.27 12.33
C GLU A 291 9.73 -19.00 12.10
N PHE A 292 9.07 -18.53 13.15
CA PHE A 292 8.30 -17.28 13.15
C PHE A 292 8.81 -16.37 14.27
N THR A 293 8.65 -15.06 14.04
CA THR A 293 8.98 -14.05 15.05
C THR A 293 7.83 -13.06 15.18
N ILE A 294 7.68 -12.48 16.35
CA ILE A 294 6.71 -11.42 16.60
C ILE A 294 7.42 -10.31 17.37
N LEU A 295 7.39 -9.10 16.83
CA LEU A 295 7.75 -7.90 17.59
C LEU A 295 6.47 -7.29 18.17
N LEU A 296 6.49 -7.05 19.47
CA LEU A 296 5.39 -6.53 20.27
C LEU A 296 5.82 -5.19 20.90
N PRO A 297 5.58 -4.07 20.22
CA PRO A 297 5.87 -2.75 20.75
C PRO A 297 5.08 -2.46 22.02
N ASN A 298 5.66 -1.68 22.93
CA ASN A 298 5.03 -1.28 24.19
C ASN A 298 4.32 -2.42 24.93
N THR A 299 5.06 -3.55 25.10
CA THR A 299 4.54 -4.78 25.70
C THR A 299 5.51 -5.32 26.75
N ASP A 300 5.02 -5.45 27.98
CA ASP A 300 5.77 -5.95 29.13
C ASP A 300 5.85 -7.50 29.18
N LYS A 301 6.64 -8.01 30.16
CA LYS A 301 6.87 -9.46 30.32
C LYS A 301 5.59 -10.25 30.61
N ALA A 302 4.66 -9.72 31.38
CA ALA A 302 3.43 -10.43 31.73
C ALA A 302 2.49 -10.52 30.54
N THR A 303 2.35 -9.44 29.81
CA THR A 303 1.50 -9.36 28.63
C THR A 303 2.01 -10.24 27.50
N VAL A 304 3.33 -10.21 27.21
CA VAL A 304 3.90 -11.07 26.15
C VAL A 304 3.80 -12.55 26.50
N TRP A 305 3.93 -12.92 27.78
CA TRP A 305 3.73 -14.29 28.23
C TRP A 305 2.33 -14.80 27.90
N ASN A 306 1.31 -14.01 28.24
CA ASN A 306 -0.08 -14.38 27.97
C ASN A 306 -0.38 -14.51 26.46
N ILE A 307 0.19 -13.63 25.64
CA ILE A 307 0.09 -13.72 24.19
C ILE A 307 0.74 -15.01 23.69
N ALA A 308 1.98 -15.28 24.10
CA ALA A 308 2.74 -16.45 23.69
C ALA A 308 2.07 -17.77 24.08
N GLU A 309 1.57 -17.89 25.33
CA GLU A 309 0.85 -19.08 25.79
C GLU A 309 -0.46 -19.29 25.03
N ARG A 310 -1.20 -18.23 24.74
CA ARG A 310 -2.42 -18.32 23.93
C ARG A 310 -2.10 -18.83 22.52
N LEU A 311 -1.05 -18.32 21.89
CA LEU A 311 -0.60 -18.80 20.57
C LEU A 311 -0.19 -20.26 20.62
N ARG A 312 0.54 -20.69 21.65
CA ARG A 312 0.97 -22.08 21.84
C ARG A 312 -0.23 -23.03 21.98
N ILE A 313 -1.22 -22.64 22.79
CA ILE A 313 -2.45 -23.44 22.98
C ILE A 313 -3.22 -23.53 21.65
N ASN A 314 -3.47 -22.42 21.00
CA ASN A 314 -4.20 -22.39 19.73
C ASN A 314 -3.48 -23.19 18.63
N ALA A 315 -2.14 -23.18 18.61
CA ALA A 315 -1.36 -23.99 17.67
C ALA A 315 -1.51 -25.50 17.95
N ALA A 316 -1.56 -25.92 19.22
CA ALA A 316 -1.76 -27.31 19.60
C ALA A 316 -3.21 -27.81 19.33
N GLU A 317 -4.17 -26.90 19.26
CA GLU A 317 -5.58 -27.18 19.00
C GLU A 317 -5.98 -26.95 17.53
N MET A 318 -5.03 -26.50 16.66
CA MET A 318 -5.36 -26.21 15.26
C MET A 318 -5.70 -27.49 14.48
N GLU A 319 -6.78 -27.42 13.74
CA GLU A 319 -7.14 -28.42 12.76
C GLU A 319 -6.75 -27.93 11.36
N VAL A 320 -5.88 -28.70 10.71
CA VAL A 320 -5.42 -28.40 9.35
C VAL A 320 -6.23 -29.24 8.36
N PRO A 321 -6.98 -28.62 7.43
CA PRO A 321 -7.73 -29.34 6.41
C PRO A 321 -6.77 -30.14 5.50
N TRP A 322 -6.90 -31.46 5.53
CA TRP A 322 -6.10 -32.38 4.71
C TRP A 322 -6.95 -33.62 4.35
N SER A 323 -6.48 -34.42 3.38
CA SER A 323 -7.18 -35.63 2.93
C SER A 323 -7.33 -36.71 4.03
N GLU A 324 -6.39 -36.74 4.96
CA GLU A 324 -6.37 -37.61 6.12
C GLU A 324 -6.11 -36.81 7.39
N PRO A 325 -6.54 -37.27 8.58
CA PRO A 325 -6.26 -36.58 9.83
C PRO A 325 -4.75 -36.41 10.05
N LEU A 326 -4.30 -35.18 10.23
CA LEU A 326 -2.92 -34.85 10.54
C LEU A 326 -2.68 -34.97 12.05
N PRO A 327 -1.45 -35.31 12.49
CA PRO A 327 -1.11 -35.33 13.90
C PRO A 327 -1.10 -33.93 14.48
N VAL A 328 -1.28 -33.85 15.79
CA VAL A 328 -1.18 -32.58 16.52
C VAL A 328 0.21 -31.97 16.30
N VAL A 329 0.23 -30.73 15.85
CA VAL A 329 1.44 -29.93 15.68
C VAL A 329 1.54 -28.97 16.85
N THR A 330 2.71 -28.92 17.48
CA THR A 330 2.98 -28.00 18.58
C THR A 330 4.09 -27.03 18.24
N ILE A 331 4.21 -25.98 19.03
CA ILE A 331 5.26 -24.98 18.88
C ILE A 331 6.05 -24.81 20.17
N SER A 332 7.34 -24.60 20.04
CA SER A 332 8.21 -24.10 21.11
C SER A 332 8.40 -22.60 20.96
N VAL A 333 8.42 -21.87 22.07
CA VAL A 333 8.44 -20.42 22.08
C VAL A 333 9.53 -19.89 23.00
N GLY A 334 10.32 -18.95 22.51
CA GLY A 334 11.28 -18.16 23.28
C GLY A 334 10.86 -16.70 23.34
N ILE A 335 10.95 -16.08 24.50
CA ILE A 335 10.47 -14.71 24.76
C ILE A 335 11.62 -13.89 25.36
N TYR A 336 11.80 -12.69 24.83
CA TYR A 336 12.68 -11.69 25.41
C TYR A 336 12.03 -10.32 25.45
N THR A 337 12.09 -9.66 26.62
CA THR A 337 11.62 -8.28 26.81
C THR A 337 12.83 -7.36 26.98
N PHE A 338 12.83 -6.24 26.26
CA PHE A 338 13.89 -5.23 26.27
C PHE A 338 13.32 -3.84 26.56
N ASP A 339 14.19 -2.97 27.06
CA ASP A 339 13.86 -1.60 27.47
C ASP A 339 15.04 -0.64 27.17
N LYS A 340 14.96 0.59 27.71
CA LYS A 340 15.98 1.61 27.51
C LYS A 340 17.37 1.22 28.00
N ASP A 341 17.46 0.33 29.00
CA ASP A 341 18.73 -0.07 29.63
C ASP A 341 19.33 -1.33 28.94
N THR A 342 18.59 -1.88 27.98
CA THR A 342 19.03 -3.03 27.20
C THR A 342 20.07 -2.61 26.14
N PRO A 343 21.15 -3.39 25.91
CA PRO A 343 22.09 -3.17 24.82
C PRO A 343 21.37 -3.06 23.45
N THR A 344 21.75 -2.09 22.65
CA THR A 344 21.10 -1.73 21.37
C THR A 344 21.35 -2.65 20.20
N ASP A 345 22.05 -3.71 20.39
CA ASP A 345 22.36 -4.64 19.31
C ASP A 345 21.15 -5.55 19.05
N VAL A 346 20.53 -5.39 17.88
CA VAL A 346 19.43 -6.22 17.38
C VAL A 346 19.79 -7.70 17.46
N SER A 347 21.01 -8.07 17.10
CA SER A 347 21.50 -9.46 17.15
C SER A 347 21.48 -10.02 18.56
N ASN A 348 21.83 -9.23 19.58
CA ASN A 348 21.75 -9.66 20.97
C ASN A 348 20.31 -9.87 21.46
N ILE A 349 19.37 -9.02 21.00
CA ILE A 349 17.95 -9.16 21.35
C ILE A 349 17.41 -10.47 20.79
N ILE A 350 17.68 -10.77 19.53
CA ILE A 350 17.26 -12.01 18.88
C ILE A 350 17.92 -13.21 19.57
N ARG A 351 19.25 -13.18 19.77
CA ARG A 351 19.99 -14.26 20.44
C ARG A 351 19.41 -14.62 21.81
N ARG A 352 18.99 -13.64 22.60
CA ARG A 352 18.38 -13.92 23.92
C ARG A 352 17.04 -14.63 23.81
N ALA A 353 16.21 -14.26 22.83
CA ALA A 353 14.96 -14.97 22.57
C ALA A 353 15.21 -16.38 22.03
N ASP A 354 16.24 -16.58 21.18
CA ASP A 354 16.64 -17.90 20.68
C ASP A 354 17.18 -18.80 21.79
N GLU A 355 17.97 -18.26 22.75
CA GLU A 355 18.39 -18.98 23.94
C GLU A 355 17.18 -19.49 24.73
N ALA A 356 16.15 -18.68 24.90
CA ALA A 356 14.93 -19.10 25.58
C ALA A 356 14.16 -20.17 24.75
N LEU A 357 14.08 -20.04 23.43
CA LEU A 357 13.51 -21.04 22.53
C LEU A 357 14.26 -22.38 22.64
N TYR A 358 15.58 -22.34 22.63
CA TYR A 358 16.40 -23.55 22.82
C TYR A 358 16.05 -24.28 24.12
N ILE A 359 15.87 -23.56 25.23
CA ILE A 359 15.43 -24.12 26.50
C ILE A 359 14.03 -24.74 26.41
N SER A 360 13.09 -24.10 25.71
CA SER A 360 11.78 -24.67 25.44
C SER A 360 11.89 -26.02 24.73
N LYS A 361 12.69 -26.09 23.66
CA LYS A 361 12.95 -27.34 22.93
C LYS A 361 13.60 -28.41 23.81
N LYS A 362 14.62 -28.03 24.60
CA LYS A 362 15.36 -28.95 25.48
C LYS A 362 14.50 -29.52 26.62
N ARG A 363 13.59 -28.71 27.19
CA ARG A 363 12.71 -29.11 28.30
C ARG A 363 11.48 -29.93 27.87
N GLY A 364 11.39 -30.37 26.62
CA GLY A 364 10.34 -31.26 26.13
C GLY A 364 9.37 -30.66 25.16
N ARG A 365 9.70 -29.47 24.59
CA ARG A 365 8.89 -28.79 23.55
C ARG A 365 7.50 -28.35 24.05
N ASN A 366 6.65 -27.86 23.14
CA ASN A 366 5.26 -27.41 23.40
C ASN A 366 5.18 -26.53 24.66
N ARG A 367 6.00 -25.48 24.73
CA ARG A 367 6.07 -24.55 25.86
C ARG A 367 6.65 -23.21 25.51
N CYS A 368 6.35 -22.22 26.35
CA CYS A 368 6.97 -20.92 26.32
C CYS A 368 8.10 -20.84 27.37
N THR A 369 9.18 -20.14 27.10
CA THR A 369 10.24 -19.80 28.03
C THR A 369 10.57 -18.31 27.88
N VAL A 370 10.66 -17.61 29.03
CA VAL A 370 11.13 -16.22 29.06
C VAL A 370 12.65 -16.26 29.37
N TRP A 371 13.39 -15.50 28.61
CA TRP A 371 14.83 -15.35 28.83
C TRP A 371 15.12 -14.68 30.18
N THR A 372 16.09 -15.24 30.89
CA THR A 372 16.66 -14.67 32.11
C THR A 372 18.18 -14.85 32.06
N PRO A 373 18.98 -13.96 32.72
CA PRO A 373 20.42 -14.15 32.79
C PRO A 373 20.79 -15.54 33.33
N GLY A 374 21.73 -16.24 32.69
CA GLY A 374 22.16 -17.58 33.07
C GLY A 374 21.25 -18.73 32.66
N ILE A 375 20.23 -18.49 31.82
CA ILE A 375 19.20 -19.49 31.42
C ILE A 375 19.81 -20.74 30.73
N ILE A 376 20.97 -20.61 30.08
CA ILE A 376 21.64 -21.73 29.39
C ILE A 376 22.42 -22.63 30.37
N GLU A 377 22.80 -22.08 31.51
CA GLU A 377 23.59 -22.81 32.52
C GLU A 377 22.75 -23.77 33.41
N THR A 378 21.41 -23.67 33.25
CA THR A 378 20.42 -24.52 33.96
C THR A 378 19.81 -25.56 33.00
#